data_7bd49ff870c85baf73467d898601b617
#
_entry.id   7bd49ff870c85baf73467d898601b617
#
_cell.length_a   1.000
_cell.length_b   1.000
_cell.length_c   1.000
_cell.angle_alpha   90.00
_cell.angle_beta   90.00
_cell.angle_gamma   90.00
#
_symmetry.space_group_name_H-M   'P 1'
#
loop_
_entity.id
_entity.type
_entity.pdbx_description
1 polymer ?
#
loop_
_entity_poly.entity_id
_entity_poly.type
_entity_poly.pdbx_seq_one_letter_code
_entity_poly.pdbx_strand_id
1 'polypeptide(L)'
;MVEKVTDTILNVGVNDYDIKIFENQYILEKGMAYNSYVILDEKVAVMDTVDEHVTEEWLVKVDEALLGRSVDYLVVQHMEPDHSGSIMALVDKFPNMKIVGNTKTFQMINQFFHVDLGDKKVVVAEGDTLELGKHTLSFVMAPMVHWPEVMVTYDSAEKVLFSADAFGKFGTRDADEDWTCEARRYFFNIVGKYGAQVQMLLKKLAGVSVEKICALHGPVLTENLEYYIGKYDIWSKYEPEDKGVFIAYASIHGNLSLIHI
;
A
#
# COMPACT_ATOMS: atom_id res chain seq x y z
N MET A 1 17.81 7.15 -1.33
CA MET A 1 18.39 6.45 -0.15
C MET A 1 17.39 5.40 0.31
N VAL A 2 17.85 4.17 0.52
CA VAL A 2 17.04 3.07 1.02
C VAL A 2 16.82 3.25 2.53
N GLU A 3 15.60 3.05 3.01
CA GLU A 3 15.23 3.22 4.42
C GLU A 3 15.05 1.85 5.10
N LYS A 4 15.62 1.68 6.28
CA LYS A 4 15.43 0.44 7.06
C LYS A 4 14.05 0.46 7.74
N VAL A 5 13.26 -0.58 7.47
CA VAL A 5 12.08 -0.95 8.28
C VAL A 5 12.51 -1.85 9.44
N THR A 6 13.33 -2.85 9.11
CA THR A 6 14.00 -3.76 10.05
C THR A 6 15.42 -4.03 9.54
N ASP A 7 16.13 -4.99 10.12
CA ASP A 7 17.47 -5.37 9.60
C ASP A 7 17.39 -6.12 8.26
N THR A 8 16.25 -6.73 7.94
CA THR A 8 16.04 -7.56 6.76
C THR A 8 14.96 -7.02 5.83
N ILE A 9 14.13 -6.07 6.26
CA ILE A 9 13.10 -5.42 5.46
C ILE A 9 13.50 -3.97 5.20
N LEU A 10 13.57 -3.60 3.92
CA LEU A 10 14.01 -2.28 3.46
C LEU A 10 12.90 -1.63 2.63
N ASN A 11 12.61 -0.36 2.87
CA ASN A 11 11.76 0.45 2.01
C ASN A 11 12.60 1.01 0.86
N VAL A 12 12.25 0.63 -0.36
CA VAL A 12 12.88 1.07 -1.61
C VAL A 12 11.97 2.00 -2.42
N GLY A 13 10.82 2.38 -1.87
CA GLY A 13 9.85 3.24 -2.52
C GLY A 13 10.37 4.64 -2.84
N VAL A 14 9.60 5.38 -3.62
CA VAL A 14 9.93 6.72 -4.11
C VAL A 14 8.97 7.74 -3.50
N ASN A 15 9.48 8.91 -3.12
CA ASN A 15 8.68 10.09 -2.85
C ASN A 15 8.61 10.94 -4.12
N ASP A 16 7.41 11.11 -4.66
CA ASP A 16 7.17 12.05 -5.77
C ASP A 16 6.73 13.39 -5.19
N TYR A 17 7.66 14.37 -5.19
CA TYR A 17 7.41 15.73 -4.70
C TYR A 17 6.74 16.63 -5.75
N ASP A 18 6.69 16.18 -7.01
CA ASP A 18 6.26 16.99 -8.15
C ASP A 18 4.80 16.76 -8.51
N ILE A 19 4.23 15.62 -8.18
CA ILE A 19 2.82 15.34 -8.41
C ILE A 19 1.93 16.31 -7.63
N LYS A 20 0.98 16.94 -8.33
CA LYS A 20 0.04 17.93 -7.75
C LYS A 20 -1.38 17.44 -7.67
N ILE A 21 -1.73 16.41 -8.43
CA ILE A 21 -3.08 15.87 -8.50
C ILE A 21 -2.98 14.35 -8.58
N PHE A 22 -3.55 13.64 -7.62
CA PHE A 22 -3.65 12.20 -7.59
C PHE A 22 -4.97 11.75 -8.23
N GLU A 23 -4.97 10.69 -9.04
CA GLU A 23 -6.12 10.17 -9.79
C GLU A 23 -6.91 11.25 -10.58
N ASN A 24 -6.24 12.33 -11.03
CA ASN A 24 -6.86 13.47 -11.71
C ASN A 24 -7.95 14.21 -10.90
N GLN A 25 -8.05 14.02 -9.60
CA GLN A 25 -9.09 14.64 -8.79
C GLN A 25 -8.64 15.12 -7.40
N TYR A 26 -7.63 14.52 -6.81
CA TYR A 26 -7.21 14.86 -5.45
C TYR A 26 -5.97 15.75 -5.47
N ILE A 27 -6.13 17.01 -5.06
CA ILE A 27 -5.02 17.97 -4.99
C ILE A 27 -4.05 17.52 -3.89
N LEU A 28 -2.78 17.43 -4.22
CA LEU A 28 -1.70 17.10 -3.30
C LEU A 28 -0.83 18.32 -3.03
N GLU A 29 -0.74 18.72 -1.77
CA GLU A 29 0.12 19.84 -1.37
C GLU A 29 1.57 19.41 -1.14
N LYS A 30 1.76 18.15 -0.71
CA LYS A 30 3.05 17.57 -0.31
C LYS A 30 3.43 16.31 -1.09
N GLY A 31 3.04 16.25 -2.37
CA GLY A 31 3.37 15.11 -3.23
C GLY A 31 2.73 13.79 -2.81
N MET A 32 3.35 12.67 -3.20
CA MET A 32 2.89 11.32 -2.90
C MET A 32 4.07 10.38 -2.63
N ALA A 33 3.91 9.44 -1.74
CA ALA A 33 4.84 8.33 -1.56
C ALA A 33 4.32 7.10 -2.31
N TYR A 34 5.15 6.48 -3.14
CA TYR A 34 4.92 5.16 -3.72
C TYR A 34 5.85 4.18 -3.04
N ASN A 35 5.33 3.41 -2.10
CA ASN A 35 6.13 2.49 -1.30
C ASN A 35 6.27 1.13 -1.97
N SER A 36 7.45 0.59 -1.91
CA SER A 36 7.80 -0.77 -2.26
C SER A 36 8.85 -1.27 -1.25
N TYR A 37 8.85 -2.56 -0.97
CA TYR A 37 9.74 -3.10 0.07
C TYR A 37 10.52 -4.28 -0.46
N VAL A 38 11.76 -4.44 0.02
CA VAL A 38 12.61 -5.60 -0.24
C VAL A 38 12.77 -6.38 1.07
N ILE A 39 12.52 -7.67 1.02
CA ILE A 39 12.77 -8.61 2.12
C ILE A 39 13.99 -9.43 1.75
N LEU A 40 15.06 -9.30 2.55
CA LEU A 40 16.34 -9.99 2.38
C LEU A 40 16.38 -11.22 3.28
N ASP A 41 16.28 -12.40 2.68
CA ASP A 41 16.38 -13.68 3.37
C ASP A 41 17.15 -14.68 2.50
N GLU A 42 17.02 -16.00 2.71
CA GLU A 42 17.59 -17.02 1.80
C GLU A 42 17.09 -16.76 0.37
N LYS A 43 15.79 -16.47 0.22
CA LYS A 43 15.18 -15.95 -0.99
C LYS A 43 14.79 -14.49 -0.81
N VAL A 44 14.93 -13.71 -1.86
CA VAL A 44 14.60 -12.29 -1.85
C VAL A 44 13.21 -12.07 -2.41
N ALA A 45 12.38 -11.34 -1.68
CA ALA A 45 11.08 -10.88 -2.17
C ALA A 45 11.03 -9.36 -2.29
N VAL A 46 10.41 -8.87 -3.36
CA VAL A 46 9.98 -7.47 -3.53
C VAL A 46 8.48 -7.43 -3.30
N MET A 47 8.03 -6.50 -2.47
CA MET A 47 6.62 -6.27 -2.17
C MET A 47 6.14 -5.06 -2.96
N ASP A 48 5.28 -5.30 -3.94
CA ASP A 48 4.77 -4.35 -4.92
C ASP A 48 5.85 -3.55 -5.69
N THR A 49 5.43 -2.79 -6.67
CA THR A 49 6.29 -1.89 -7.44
C THR A 49 5.84 -0.45 -7.24
N VAL A 50 6.14 0.42 -8.16
CA VAL A 50 5.80 1.84 -8.12
C VAL A 50 5.20 2.29 -9.45
N ASP A 51 4.73 3.53 -9.51
CA ASP A 51 4.27 4.15 -10.75
C ASP A 51 5.35 4.15 -11.83
N GLU A 52 4.93 4.04 -13.09
CA GLU A 52 5.83 3.94 -14.25
C GLU A 52 6.80 5.14 -14.36
N HIS A 53 6.34 6.35 -14.03
CA HIS A 53 7.15 7.55 -14.18
C HIS A 53 8.34 7.64 -13.20
N VAL A 54 8.35 6.86 -12.12
CA VAL A 54 9.46 6.81 -11.13
C VAL A 54 10.24 5.49 -11.17
N THR A 55 10.02 4.65 -12.20
CA THR A 55 10.64 3.34 -12.36
C THR A 55 12.16 3.37 -12.24
N GLU A 56 12.82 4.32 -12.91
CA GLU A 56 14.29 4.39 -12.93
C GLU A 56 14.86 4.65 -11.54
N GLU A 57 14.30 5.60 -10.80
CA GLU A 57 14.73 5.90 -9.44
C GLU A 57 14.50 4.70 -8.52
N TRP A 58 13.34 4.06 -8.64
CA TRP A 58 12.99 2.88 -7.87
C TRP A 58 13.95 1.71 -8.12
N LEU A 59 14.28 1.39 -9.39
CA LEU A 59 15.21 0.30 -9.72
C LEU A 59 16.62 0.55 -9.16
N VAL A 60 17.08 1.79 -9.09
CA VAL A 60 18.34 2.13 -8.44
C VAL A 60 18.30 1.80 -6.94
N LYS A 61 17.20 2.11 -6.26
CA LYS A 61 17.02 1.78 -4.84
C LYS A 61 16.89 0.26 -4.60
N VAL A 62 16.21 -0.45 -5.51
CA VAL A 62 16.17 -1.92 -5.49
C VAL A 62 17.58 -2.49 -5.59
N ASP A 63 18.40 -2.03 -6.55
CA ASP A 63 19.80 -2.49 -6.68
C ASP A 63 20.64 -2.18 -5.42
N GLU A 64 20.45 -0.98 -4.85
CA GLU A 64 21.12 -0.59 -3.59
C GLU A 64 20.75 -1.56 -2.45
N ALA A 65 19.46 -1.91 -2.34
CA ALA A 65 18.98 -2.82 -1.31
C ALA A 65 19.47 -4.26 -1.50
N LEU A 66 19.55 -4.72 -2.74
CA LEU A 66 19.92 -6.10 -3.08
C LEU A 66 21.40 -6.44 -2.85
N LEU A 67 22.29 -5.45 -2.85
CA LEU A 67 23.73 -5.64 -2.69
C LEU A 67 24.31 -6.70 -3.65
N GLY A 68 23.82 -6.74 -4.90
CA GLY A 68 24.25 -7.68 -5.93
C GLY A 68 23.52 -9.03 -5.92
N ARG A 69 22.54 -9.25 -5.06
CA ARG A 69 21.66 -10.43 -5.08
C ARG A 69 20.60 -10.29 -6.18
N SER A 70 20.02 -11.42 -6.58
CA SER A 70 18.85 -11.46 -7.47
C SER A 70 17.55 -11.46 -6.69
N VAL A 71 16.45 -11.07 -7.35
CA VAL A 71 15.10 -11.19 -6.81
C VAL A 71 14.52 -12.56 -7.17
N ASP A 72 14.00 -13.27 -6.17
CA ASP A 72 13.33 -14.55 -6.36
C ASP A 72 11.83 -14.39 -6.56
N TYR A 73 11.21 -13.44 -5.85
CA TYR A 73 9.77 -13.21 -5.88
C TYR A 73 9.43 -11.72 -5.97
N LEU A 74 8.45 -11.40 -6.80
CA LEU A 74 7.66 -10.17 -6.70
C LEU A 74 6.28 -10.54 -6.16
N VAL A 75 5.92 -10.02 -5.00
CA VAL A 75 4.58 -10.15 -4.43
C VAL A 75 3.76 -8.93 -4.86
N VAL A 76 2.68 -9.14 -5.60
CA VAL A 76 1.78 -8.08 -6.07
C VAL A 76 0.52 -8.11 -5.23
N GLN A 77 0.39 -7.16 -4.34
CA GLN A 77 -0.77 -7.03 -3.46
C GLN A 77 -1.87 -6.19 -4.10
N HIS A 78 -1.48 -5.22 -4.95
CA HIS A 78 -2.40 -4.27 -5.59
C HIS A 78 -1.98 -3.97 -7.02
N MET A 79 -2.97 -3.81 -7.90
CA MET A 79 -2.77 -3.63 -9.34
C MET A 79 -3.06 -2.22 -9.84
N GLU A 80 -3.33 -1.25 -8.96
CA GLU A 80 -3.43 0.13 -9.37
C GLU A 80 -2.11 0.59 -10.03
N PRO A 81 -2.15 1.41 -11.10
CA PRO A 81 -0.96 1.75 -11.88
C PRO A 81 0.21 2.30 -11.08
N ASP A 82 -0.06 3.03 -10.01
CA ASP A 82 0.96 3.59 -9.13
C ASP A 82 1.70 2.57 -8.23
N HIS A 83 1.23 1.30 -8.24
CA HIS A 83 1.88 0.17 -7.59
C HIS A 83 2.24 -0.96 -8.56
N SER A 84 1.69 -0.95 -9.77
CA SER A 84 1.89 -1.99 -10.76
C SER A 84 2.63 -1.53 -12.01
N GLY A 85 2.77 -0.23 -12.23
CA GLY A 85 3.34 0.34 -13.46
C GLY A 85 4.75 -0.15 -13.77
N SER A 86 5.53 -0.47 -12.75
CA SER A 86 6.93 -0.93 -12.89
C SER A 86 7.10 -2.45 -12.89
N ILE A 87 6.02 -3.26 -12.88
CA ILE A 87 6.10 -4.73 -12.85
C ILE A 87 6.96 -5.27 -14.00
N MET A 88 6.70 -4.81 -15.22
CA MET A 88 7.41 -5.36 -16.39
C MET A 88 8.88 -4.97 -16.40
N ALA A 89 9.25 -3.79 -15.93
CA ALA A 89 10.64 -3.37 -15.79
C ALA A 89 11.41 -4.28 -14.81
N LEU A 90 10.76 -4.72 -13.73
CA LEU A 90 11.37 -5.67 -12.79
C LEU A 90 11.47 -7.07 -13.40
N VAL A 91 10.47 -7.52 -14.17
CA VAL A 91 10.48 -8.81 -14.89
C VAL A 91 11.62 -8.87 -15.92
N ASP A 92 11.84 -7.79 -16.65
CA ASP A 92 12.92 -7.70 -17.63
C ASP A 92 14.30 -7.72 -16.96
N LYS A 93 14.41 -7.04 -15.81
CA LYS A 93 15.65 -6.99 -15.03
C LYS A 93 15.99 -8.32 -14.35
N PHE A 94 14.99 -9.06 -13.86
CA PHE A 94 15.14 -10.33 -13.15
C PHE A 94 14.31 -11.43 -13.82
N PRO A 95 14.75 -11.95 -14.98
CA PRO A 95 13.96 -12.84 -15.82
C PRO A 95 13.63 -14.21 -15.19
N ASN A 96 14.35 -14.60 -14.12
CA ASN A 96 14.08 -15.85 -13.39
C ASN A 96 13.13 -15.67 -12.19
N MET A 97 12.77 -14.44 -11.88
CA MET A 97 11.86 -14.12 -10.79
C MET A 97 10.47 -14.71 -11.03
N LYS A 98 9.82 -15.16 -9.96
CA LYS A 98 8.41 -15.55 -9.93
C LYS A 98 7.56 -14.38 -9.44
N ILE A 99 6.33 -14.29 -9.94
CA ILE A 99 5.36 -13.29 -9.50
C ILE A 99 4.29 -13.99 -8.67
N VAL A 100 4.09 -13.49 -7.47
CA VAL A 100 3.12 -14.01 -6.49
C VAL A 100 1.92 -13.07 -6.45
N GLY A 101 0.74 -13.62 -6.63
CA GLY A 101 -0.52 -12.86 -6.60
C GLY A 101 -1.72 -13.79 -6.65
N ASN A 102 -2.91 -13.26 -6.49
CA ASN A 102 -4.10 -14.09 -6.63
C ASN A 102 -4.56 -14.19 -8.11
N THR A 103 -5.58 -14.98 -8.36
CA THR A 103 -6.09 -15.20 -9.73
C THR A 103 -6.48 -13.90 -10.43
N LYS A 104 -7.07 -12.94 -9.71
CA LYS A 104 -7.48 -11.65 -10.30
C LYS A 104 -6.28 -10.78 -10.63
N THR A 105 -5.25 -10.77 -9.79
CA THR A 105 -3.97 -10.10 -10.05
C THR A 105 -3.43 -10.51 -11.43
N PHE A 106 -3.37 -11.81 -11.72
CA PHE A 106 -2.86 -12.29 -13.02
C PHE A 106 -3.79 -11.99 -14.20
N GLN A 107 -5.10 -11.94 -13.97
CA GLN A 107 -6.04 -11.47 -15.00
C GLN A 107 -5.79 -9.99 -15.33
N MET A 108 -5.56 -9.15 -14.32
CA MET A 108 -5.28 -7.72 -14.50
C MET A 108 -3.91 -7.47 -15.12
N ILE A 109 -2.87 -8.22 -14.73
CA ILE A 109 -1.56 -8.16 -15.40
C ILE A 109 -1.69 -8.45 -16.90
N ASN A 110 -2.46 -9.47 -17.27
CA ASN A 110 -2.70 -9.76 -18.69
C ASN A 110 -3.47 -8.62 -19.38
N GLN A 111 -4.45 -8.02 -18.71
CA GLN A 111 -5.23 -6.91 -19.26
C GLN A 111 -4.40 -5.63 -19.44
N PHE A 112 -3.54 -5.30 -18.48
CA PHE A 112 -2.78 -4.06 -18.48
C PHE A 112 -1.56 -4.14 -19.40
N PHE A 113 -0.85 -5.26 -19.36
CA PHE A 113 0.42 -5.42 -20.05
C PHE A 113 0.35 -6.31 -21.30
N HIS A 114 -0.80 -6.94 -21.58
CA HIS A 114 -1.00 -7.86 -22.71
C HIS A 114 0.02 -9.00 -22.76
N VAL A 115 0.42 -9.51 -21.58
CA VAL A 115 1.42 -10.58 -21.44
C VAL A 115 0.86 -11.77 -20.68
N ASP A 116 1.22 -12.98 -21.11
CA ASP A 116 1.05 -14.19 -20.33
C ASP A 116 2.38 -14.57 -19.66
N LEU A 117 2.41 -14.52 -18.34
CA LEU A 117 3.59 -14.80 -17.54
C LEU A 117 3.96 -16.30 -17.49
N GLY A 118 3.11 -17.18 -18.02
CA GLY A 118 3.38 -18.62 -18.10
C GLY A 118 3.68 -19.25 -16.73
N ASP A 119 4.83 -19.91 -16.64
CA ASP A 119 5.32 -20.60 -15.44
C ASP A 119 5.92 -19.67 -14.36
N LYS A 120 5.99 -18.37 -14.62
CA LYS A 120 6.43 -17.37 -13.60
C LYS A 120 5.35 -17.11 -12.55
N LYS A 121 4.10 -17.51 -12.76
CA LYS A 121 2.99 -17.28 -11.86
C LYS A 121 3.06 -18.19 -10.64
N VAL A 122 2.94 -17.60 -9.45
CA VAL A 122 2.64 -18.29 -8.19
C VAL A 122 1.29 -17.77 -7.71
N VAL A 123 0.25 -18.55 -7.95
CA VAL A 123 -1.12 -18.17 -7.57
C VAL A 123 -1.35 -18.53 -6.12
N VAL A 124 -1.76 -17.54 -5.33
CA VAL A 124 -2.06 -17.70 -3.90
C VAL A 124 -3.52 -17.38 -3.58
N ALA A 125 -4.02 -17.95 -2.51
CA ALA A 125 -5.37 -17.80 -1.99
C ALA A 125 -5.34 -17.43 -0.50
N GLU A 126 -6.52 -17.28 0.11
CA GLU A 126 -6.69 -16.99 1.52
C GLU A 126 -5.95 -17.98 2.40
N GLY A 127 -5.01 -17.48 3.21
CA GLY A 127 -4.26 -18.29 4.17
C GLY A 127 -3.07 -19.06 3.61
N ASP A 128 -2.81 -18.99 2.30
CA ASP A 128 -1.60 -19.56 1.72
C ASP A 128 -0.35 -18.84 2.26
N THR A 129 0.80 -19.52 2.22
CA THR A 129 2.07 -19.00 2.71
C THR A 129 3.18 -19.12 1.67
N LEU A 130 4.17 -18.23 1.78
CA LEU A 130 5.42 -18.27 1.01
C LEU A 130 6.61 -18.23 1.98
N GLU A 131 7.44 -19.25 1.93
CA GLU A 131 8.64 -19.32 2.75
C GLU A 131 9.84 -18.73 1.99
N LEU A 132 10.54 -17.78 2.62
CA LEU A 132 11.75 -17.15 2.09
C LEU A 132 13.04 -17.65 2.77
N GLY A 133 12.90 -18.36 3.88
CA GLY A 133 13.95 -18.85 4.77
C GLY A 133 13.50 -18.67 6.21
N LYS A 134 13.91 -17.60 6.87
CA LYS A 134 13.42 -17.21 8.20
C LYS A 134 12.06 -16.53 8.14
N HIS A 135 11.82 -15.75 7.08
CA HIS A 135 10.56 -15.08 6.84
C HIS A 135 9.54 -16.04 6.25
N THR A 136 8.32 -15.99 6.77
CA THR A 136 7.16 -16.68 6.21
C THR A 136 6.05 -15.65 6.00
N LEU A 137 5.73 -15.43 4.72
CA LEU A 137 4.68 -14.51 4.30
C LEU A 137 3.34 -15.24 4.22
N SER A 138 2.33 -14.76 4.92
CA SER A 138 0.96 -15.27 4.89
C SER A 138 0.05 -14.30 4.15
N PHE A 139 -0.78 -14.79 3.23
CA PHE A 139 -1.64 -13.95 2.39
C PHE A 139 -3.07 -13.91 2.92
N VAL A 140 -3.60 -12.70 3.08
CA VAL A 140 -4.99 -12.46 3.51
C VAL A 140 -5.69 -11.68 2.42
N MET A 141 -6.72 -12.26 1.82
CA MET A 141 -7.48 -11.61 0.75
C MET A 141 -8.32 -10.46 1.31
N ALA A 142 -8.18 -9.28 0.71
CA ALA A 142 -8.85 -8.05 1.09
C ALA A 142 -9.63 -7.43 -0.10
N PRO A 143 -10.52 -8.21 -0.77
CA PRO A 143 -11.18 -7.73 -1.97
C PRO A 143 -11.98 -6.46 -1.69
N MET A 144 -11.87 -5.49 -2.58
CA MET A 144 -12.47 -4.16 -2.51
C MET A 144 -11.91 -3.26 -1.39
N VAL A 145 -10.70 -3.55 -0.90
CA VAL A 145 -9.95 -2.62 -0.05
C VAL A 145 -8.67 -2.15 -0.80
N HIS A 146 -8.73 -1.32 -1.92
CA HIS A 146 -10.03 -0.85 -2.42
C HIS A 146 -10.40 -1.45 -3.80
N TRP A 147 -9.55 -2.28 -4.41
CA TRP A 147 -9.80 -2.98 -5.68
C TRP A 147 -10.09 -4.48 -5.47
N PRO A 148 -10.65 -5.17 -6.48
CA PRO A 148 -11.17 -6.54 -6.29
C PRO A 148 -10.09 -7.62 -6.09
N GLU A 149 -8.84 -7.36 -6.48
CA GLU A 149 -7.71 -8.28 -6.36
C GLU A 149 -6.88 -8.05 -5.11
N VAL A 150 -7.14 -6.99 -4.35
CA VAL A 150 -6.29 -6.62 -3.22
C VAL A 150 -6.14 -7.76 -2.22
N MET A 151 -4.91 -7.99 -1.82
CA MET A 151 -4.54 -8.83 -0.69
C MET A 151 -3.56 -8.07 0.20
N VAL A 152 -3.49 -8.41 1.46
CA VAL A 152 -2.46 -7.96 2.39
C VAL A 152 -1.58 -9.13 2.77
N THR A 153 -0.34 -8.84 3.15
CA THR A 153 0.64 -9.87 3.45
C THR A 153 1.18 -9.67 4.86
N TYR A 154 1.18 -10.73 5.66
CA TYR A 154 1.74 -10.70 7.00
C TYR A 154 3.03 -11.52 7.05
N ASP A 155 4.12 -10.89 7.47
CA ASP A 155 5.36 -11.57 7.82
C ASP A 155 5.36 -11.93 9.31
N SER A 156 5.40 -13.22 9.58
CA SER A 156 5.37 -13.74 10.95
C SER A 156 6.70 -13.63 11.69
N ALA A 157 7.82 -13.54 10.97
CA ALA A 157 9.16 -13.49 11.56
C ALA A 157 9.41 -12.16 12.29
N GLU A 158 9.04 -11.05 11.68
CA GLU A 158 9.24 -9.71 12.22
C GLU A 158 7.91 -8.98 12.53
N LYS A 159 6.78 -9.71 12.43
CA LYS A 159 5.42 -9.22 12.73
C LYS A 159 5.05 -7.96 11.94
N VAL A 160 5.42 -7.95 10.66
CA VAL A 160 5.17 -6.84 9.75
C VAL A 160 3.94 -7.12 8.92
N LEU A 161 3.01 -6.17 8.87
CA LEU A 161 1.86 -6.19 7.97
C LEU A 161 2.15 -5.29 6.77
N PHE A 162 2.27 -5.87 5.59
CA PHE A 162 2.20 -5.15 4.32
C PHE A 162 0.73 -5.02 3.94
N SER A 163 0.20 -3.82 4.05
CA SER A 163 -1.24 -3.59 4.11
C SER A 163 -1.87 -3.13 2.80
N ALA A 164 -1.14 -3.20 1.69
CA ALA A 164 -1.53 -2.53 0.45
C ALA A 164 -1.86 -1.05 0.75
N ASP A 165 -2.94 -0.51 0.23
CA ASP A 165 -3.36 0.87 0.46
C ASP A 165 -3.96 1.15 1.83
N ALA A 166 -4.36 0.10 2.54
CA ALA A 166 -4.89 0.28 3.88
C ALA A 166 -3.82 0.91 4.80
N PHE A 167 -4.26 1.86 5.62
CA PHE A 167 -3.41 2.69 6.49
C PHE A 167 -2.49 3.68 5.77
N GLY A 168 -2.63 3.82 4.45
CA GLY A 168 -1.96 4.84 3.66
C GLY A 168 -2.49 6.25 3.91
N LYS A 169 -1.75 7.24 3.42
CA LYS A 169 -2.15 8.66 3.44
C LYS A 169 -1.64 9.38 2.21
N PHE A 170 -2.25 10.49 1.86
CA PHE A 170 -1.65 11.44 0.91
C PHE A 170 -0.38 12.07 1.48
N GLY A 171 0.50 12.52 0.59
CA GLY A 171 1.78 13.15 0.92
C GLY A 171 2.96 12.19 0.91
N THR A 172 4.15 12.74 0.85
CA THR A 172 5.41 11.99 0.92
C THR A 172 5.63 11.40 2.31
N ARG A 173 6.55 10.41 2.42
CA ARG A 173 6.87 9.77 3.72
C ARG A 173 7.41 10.73 4.75
N ASP A 174 8.17 11.72 4.31
CA ASP A 174 8.85 12.73 5.12
C ASP A 174 8.07 14.05 5.26
N ALA A 175 6.82 14.08 4.80
CA ALA A 175 5.97 15.25 4.97
C ALA A 175 5.73 15.53 6.46
N ASP A 176 6.12 16.75 6.90
CA ASP A 176 5.85 17.22 8.26
C ASP A 176 4.38 17.60 8.41
N GLU A 177 3.55 16.61 8.74
CA GLU A 177 2.11 16.75 8.92
C GLU A 177 1.54 15.63 9.79
N ASP A 178 0.39 15.89 10.42
CA ASP A 178 -0.33 14.86 11.15
C ASP A 178 -0.86 13.77 10.20
N TRP A 179 -0.51 12.52 10.50
CA TRP A 179 -0.98 11.36 9.72
C TRP A 179 -2.50 11.36 9.59
N THR A 180 -3.21 11.68 10.66
CA THR A 180 -4.67 11.50 10.75
C THR A 180 -5.42 12.33 9.72
N CYS A 181 -5.02 13.57 9.47
CA CYS A 181 -5.72 14.46 8.54
C CYS A 181 -5.67 13.92 7.12
N GLU A 182 -4.48 13.61 6.62
CA GLU A 182 -4.30 13.13 5.24
C GLU A 182 -4.70 11.66 5.08
N ALA A 183 -4.56 10.82 6.11
CA ALA A 183 -5.07 9.46 6.09
C ALA A 183 -6.60 9.40 6.12
N ARG A 184 -7.27 10.28 6.87
CA ARG A 184 -8.73 10.40 6.84
C ARG A 184 -9.21 10.85 5.46
N ARG A 185 -8.53 11.84 4.88
CA ARG A 185 -8.82 12.32 3.54
C ARG A 185 -8.62 11.22 2.50
N TYR A 186 -7.53 10.47 2.59
CA TYR A 186 -7.24 9.31 1.74
C TYR A 186 -8.33 8.24 1.91
N PHE A 187 -8.62 7.83 3.15
CA PHE A 187 -9.60 6.80 3.45
C PHE A 187 -10.97 7.12 2.83
N PHE A 188 -11.55 8.29 3.12
CA PHE A 188 -12.90 8.60 2.66
C PHE A 188 -13.02 8.83 1.15
N ASN A 189 -11.94 9.20 0.49
CA ASN A 189 -11.95 9.40 -0.96
C ASN A 189 -11.65 8.09 -1.73
N ILE A 190 -10.79 7.24 -1.21
CA ILE A 190 -10.30 6.04 -1.91
C ILE A 190 -11.00 4.78 -1.40
N VAL A 191 -11.00 4.54 -0.11
CA VAL A 191 -11.42 3.28 0.53
C VAL A 191 -12.85 3.35 1.09
N GLY A 192 -13.31 4.53 1.49
CA GLY A 192 -14.45 4.73 2.39
C GLY A 192 -15.79 4.14 1.94
N LYS A 193 -16.04 4.02 0.64
CA LYS A 193 -17.26 3.34 0.14
C LYS A 193 -17.32 1.85 0.44
N TYR A 194 -16.20 1.25 0.85
CA TYR A 194 -16.06 -0.17 1.11
C TYR A 194 -15.90 -0.49 2.61
N GLY A 195 -16.51 0.29 3.49
CA GLY A 195 -16.41 0.14 4.94
C GLY A 195 -16.67 -1.28 5.45
N ALA A 196 -17.67 -1.98 4.90
CA ALA A 196 -17.96 -3.36 5.26
C ALA A 196 -16.79 -4.32 4.94
N GLN A 197 -16.09 -4.12 3.83
CA GLN A 197 -14.93 -4.92 3.43
C GLN A 197 -13.73 -4.62 4.34
N VAL A 198 -13.53 -3.36 4.72
CA VAL A 198 -12.51 -2.98 5.72
C VAL A 198 -12.80 -3.66 7.05
N GLN A 199 -14.07 -3.67 7.53
CA GLN A 199 -14.46 -4.37 8.75
C GLN A 199 -14.17 -5.89 8.66
N MET A 200 -14.39 -6.50 7.50
CA MET A 200 -14.05 -7.91 7.29
C MET A 200 -12.53 -8.14 7.37
N LEU A 201 -11.72 -7.25 6.78
CA LEU A 201 -10.26 -7.33 6.86
C LEU A 201 -9.77 -7.17 8.31
N LEU A 202 -10.26 -6.14 9.03
CA LEU A 202 -9.91 -5.94 10.44
C LEU A 202 -10.26 -7.17 11.30
N LYS A 203 -11.40 -7.81 11.02
CA LYS A 203 -11.80 -9.06 11.70
C LYS A 203 -10.87 -10.22 11.40
N LYS A 204 -10.39 -10.38 10.15
CA LYS A 204 -9.42 -11.42 9.78
C LYS A 204 -8.08 -11.21 10.47
N LEU A 205 -7.66 -9.97 10.64
CA LEU A 205 -6.40 -9.61 11.30
C LEU A 205 -6.54 -9.55 12.83
N ALA A 206 -7.74 -9.67 13.38
CA ALA A 206 -7.95 -9.68 14.83
C ALA A 206 -7.20 -10.84 15.48
N GLY A 207 -6.34 -10.53 16.44
CA GLY A 207 -5.49 -11.52 17.14
C GLY A 207 -4.14 -11.79 16.46
N VAL A 208 -3.87 -11.21 15.29
CA VAL A 208 -2.52 -11.21 14.70
C VAL A 208 -1.67 -10.17 15.43
N SER A 209 -0.50 -10.59 15.92
CA SER A 209 0.44 -9.67 16.58
C SER A 209 1.19 -8.87 15.52
N VAL A 210 0.81 -7.61 15.30
CA VAL A 210 1.48 -6.70 14.36
C VAL A 210 2.32 -5.71 15.14
N GLU A 211 3.60 -5.56 14.75
CA GLU A 211 4.54 -4.59 15.32
C GLU A 211 4.83 -3.42 14.37
N LYS A 212 4.63 -3.61 13.06
CA LYS A 212 4.79 -2.58 12.04
C LYS A 212 3.75 -2.73 10.95
N ILE A 213 3.29 -1.60 10.40
CA ILE A 213 2.43 -1.57 9.21
C ILE A 213 3.18 -0.86 8.09
N CYS A 214 3.34 -1.55 6.98
CA CYS A 214 3.97 -1.10 5.75
C CYS A 214 2.90 -0.90 4.68
N ALA A 215 2.34 0.31 4.62
CA ALA A 215 1.38 0.69 3.60
C ALA A 215 2.07 1.07 2.28
N LEU A 216 1.32 1.08 1.18
CA LEU A 216 1.82 1.50 -0.13
C LEU A 216 1.96 3.01 -0.26
N HIS A 217 1.33 3.79 0.64
CA HIS A 217 1.46 5.24 0.73
C HIS A 217 1.77 5.71 2.15
N GLY A 218 2.53 6.81 2.24
CA GLY A 218 2.86 7.43 3.52
C GLY A 218 3.97 6.70 4.31
N PRO A 219 4.15 7.02 5.59
CA PRO A 219 5.22 6.46 6.42
C PRO A 219 4.94 5.03 6.86
N VAL A 220 6.00 4.30 7.20
CA VAL A 220 5.89 3.04 7.96
C VAL A 220 5.41 3.35 9.37
N LEU A 221 4.34 2.67 9.82
CA LEU A 221 3.79 2.86 11.16
C LEU A 221 4.43 1.84 12.10
N THR A 222 5.11 2.33 13.15
CA THR A 222 5.90 1.51 14.08
C THR A 222 5.48 1.66 15.53
N GLU A 223 4.73 2.68 15.86
CA GLU A 223 4.28 3.00 17.21
C GLU A 223 2.79 3.30 17.22
N ASN A 224 2.13 3.11 18.35
CA ASN A 224 0.71 3.43 18.54
C ASN A 224 -0.22 2.77 17.49
N LEU A 225 0.07 1.56 17.04
CA LEU A 225 -0.69 0.90 15.98
C LEU A 225 -2.18 0.77 16.31
N GLU A 226 -2.53 0.61 17.59
CA GLU A 226 -3.92 0.59 18.06
C GLU A 226 -4.68 1.88 17.71
N TYR A 227 -3.99 3.03 17.70
CA TYR A 227 -4.60 4.30 17.29
C TYR A 227 -5.00 4.27 15.81
N TYR A 228 -4.10 3.84 14.93
CA TYR A 228 -4.36 3.79 13.48
C TYR A 228 -5.45 2.77 13.14
N ILE A 229 -5.37 1.59 13.75
CA ILE A 229 -6.38 0.52 13.62
C ILE A 229 -7.74 1.01 14.13
N GLY A 230 -7.77 1.70 15.27
CA GLY A 230 -8.98 2.30 15.84
C GLY A 230 -9.61 3.35 14.93
N LYS A 231 -8.80 4.17 14.24
CA LYS A 231 -9.32 5.12 13.24
C LYS A 231 -9.98 4.41 12.07
N TYR A 232 -9.33 3.38 11.51
CA TYR A 232 -9.90 2.57 10.45
C TYR A 232 -11.19 1.86 10.88
N ASP A 233 -11.27 1.39 12.14
CA ASP A 233 -12.48 0.79 12.69
C ASP A 233 -13.63 1.78 12.75
N ILE A 234 -13.41 2.99 13.27
CA ILE A 234 -14.42 4.06 13.36
C ILE A 234 -14.85 4.51 11.94
N TRP A 235 -13.89 4.81 11.06
CA TRP A 235 -14.18 5.31 9.72
C TRP A 235 -14.97 4.30 8.88
N SER A 236 -14.61 3.03 8.96
CA SER A 236 -15.27 1.97 8.18
C SER A 236 -16.67 1.60 8.70
N LYS A 237 -16.99 1.95 9.95
CA LYS A 237 -18.34 1.88 10.51
C LYS A 237 -19.17 3.12 10.21
N TYR A 238 -18.56 4.16 9.64
CA TYR A 238 -19.15 5.48 9.44
C TYR A 238 -19.60 6.13 10.75
N GLU A 239 -18.90 5.84 11.83
CA GLU A 239 -19.11 6.45 13.13
C GLU A 239 -18.41 7.81 13.21
N PRO A 240 -18.99 8.81 13.86
CA PRO A 240 -18.32 10.10 14.03
C PRO A 240 -17.14 9.98 15.01
N GLU A 241 -16.02 10.60 14.67
CA GLU A 241 -14.86 10.66 15.56
C GLU A 241 -15.12 11.57 16.78
N ASP A 242 -15.90 12.63 16.56
CA ASP A 242 -16.25 13.63 17.56
C ASP A 242 -17.75 13.88 17.61
N LYS A 243 -18.24 14.27 18.78
CA LYS A 243 -19.62 14.73 18.93
C LYS A 243 -19.73 16.16 18.41
N GLY A 244 -20.42 16.35 17.30
CA GLY A 244 -20.55 17.65 16.66
C GLY A 244 -21.69 17.71 15.67
N VAL A 245 -21.90 18.89 15.11
CA VAL A 245 -22.82 19.14 14.02
C VAL A 245 -22.02 19.75 12.87
N PHE A 246 -22.05 19.10 11.72
CA PHE A 246 -21.46 19.65 10.49
C PHE A 246 -22.55 20.41 9.71
N ILE A 247 -22.28 21.69 9.42
CA ILE A 247 -23.18 22.52 8.61
C ILE A 247 -22.48 22.85 7.30
N ALA A 248 -22.97 22.25 6.20
CA ALA A 248 -22.52 22.63 4.86
C ALA A 248 -23.44 23.72 4.31
N TYR A 249 -22.86 24.79 3.75
CA TYR A 249 -23.60 25.84 3.09
C TYR A 249 -22.92 26.29 1.80
N ALA A 250 -23.71 26.84 0.89
CA ALA A 250 -23.22 27.52 -0.29
C ALA A 250 -23.83 28.92 -0.37
N SER A 251 -23.08 29.89 -0.87
CA SER A 251 -23.55 31.26 -1.01
C SER A 251 -23.12 31.83 -2.36
N ILE A 252 -24.08 32.15 -3.23
CA ILE A 252 -23.82 32.69 -4.57
C ILE A 252 -23.17 34.09 -4.48
N HIS A 253 -23.57 34.91 -3.50
CA HIS A 253 -23.10 36.29 -3.33
C HIS A 253 -22.26 36.50 -2.08
N GLY A 254 -21.84 35.45 -1.40
CA GLY A 254 -21.00 35.53 -0.22
C GLY A 254 -21.71 35.96 1.08
N ASN A 255 -22.98 36.33 1.02
CA ASN A 255 -23.71 36.87 2.17
C ASN A 255 -23.79 35.92 3.37
N LEU A 256 -23.84 34.60 3.15
CA LEU A 256 -23.85 33.62 4.23
C LEU A 256 -22.50 33.53 4.96
N SER A 257 -21.42 33.91 4.34
CA SER A 257 -20.11 33.94 5.01
C SER A 257 -19.98 35.05 6.08
N LEU A 258 -20.89 36.00 6.07
CA LEU A 258 -20.97 37.07 7.08
C LEU A 258 -21.78 36.67 8.31
N ILE A 259 -22.47 35.54 8.28
CA ILE A 259 -23.21 34.99 9.42
C ILE A 259 -22.24 34.12 10.19
N HIS A 260 -21.79 34.60 11.34
CA HIS A 260 -21.01 33.79 12.29
C HIS A 260 -21.88 32.68 12.85
N ILE A 261 -21.59 31.48 12.40
CA ILE A 261 -22.23 30.25 12.89
C ILE A 261 -21.36 29.66 13.97
#